data_3e370eecd0e7afa04544610120758fbf
#
_entry.id   3e370eecd0e7afa04544610120758fbf
#
_cell.length_a   1.000
_cell.length_b   1.000
_cell.length_c   1.000
_cell.angle_alpha   90.00
_cell.angle_beta   90.00
_cell.angle_gamma   90.00
#
_symmetry.space_group_name_H-M   'P 1'
#
loop_
_entity.id
_entity.type
_entity.pdbx_description
1 polymer ?
#
loop_
_entity_poly.entity_id
_entity_poly.type
_entity_poly.pdbx_seq_one_letter_code
_entity_poly.pdbx_strand_id
1 'polypeptide(L)'
;RTYCFYESPKRIMDAVEFFIMEHAGVRLCLCNDMTKLHEMTFRGTPAEVRDQLLAKGSYDKGEYVLLCEVEEDYLITEVEHVSSPEALLVDCMVQHDCTAKDAIKLLLKDDNNTYSKNELYAAHLALKERFGA
;
A
#
# COMPACT_ATOMS: atom_id res chain seq x y z
N ARG A 1 9.04 -4.90 -10.46
CA ARG A 1 9.59 -5.73 -9.35
C ARG A 1 8.68 -6.90 -9.05
N THR A 2 9.25 -8.02 -8.60
CA THR A 2 8.47 -9.21 -8.22
C THR A 2 8.67 -9.49 -6.73
N TYR A 3 7.55 -9.65 -6.02
CA TYR A 3 7.52 -10.03 -4.62
C TYR A 3 6.95 -11.45 -4.50
N CYS A 4 7.45 -12.21 -3.54
CA CYS A 4 7.04 -13.59 -3.31
C CYS A 4 6.59 -13.76 -1.85
N PHE A 5 5.42 -14.37 -1.66
CA PHE A 5 4.80 -14.57 -0.35
C PHE A 5 4.33 -16.02 -0.20
N TYR A 6 4.48 -16.56 0.99
CA TYR A 6 3.76 -17.78 1.38
C TYR A 6 2.43 -17.39 2.01
N GLU A 7 1.35 -18.06 1.61
CA GLU A 7 0.04 -17.82 2.20
C GLU A 7 -0.67 -19.13 2.54
N SER A 8 -1.42 -19.10 3.63
CA SER A 8 -2.19 -20.26 4.04
C SER A 8 -3.43 -20.44 3.15
N PRO A 9 -3.87 -21.67 2.88
CA PRO A 9 -5.05 -21.92 2.07
C PRO A 9 -6.33 -21.28 2.64
N LYS A 10 -6.40 -21.09 3.95
CA LYS A 10 -7.55 -20.43 4.61
C LYS A 10 -7.62 -18.94 4.34
N ARG A 11 -6.48 -18.30 4.06
CA ARG A 11 -6.39 -16.84 3.85
C ARG A 11 -6.11 -16.46 2.40
N ILE A 12 -5.93 -17.44 1.51
CA ILE A 12 -5.55 -17.14 0.12
C ILE A 12 -6.59 -16.27 -0.60
N MET A 13 -7.88 -16.54 -0.36
CA MET A 13 -8.94 -15.74 -0.95
C MET A 13 -8.92 -14.30 -0.41
N ASP A 14 -8.76 -14.12 0.90
CA ASP A 14 -8.67 -12.79 1.53
C ASP A 14 -7.46 -12.00 0.97
N ALA A 15 -6.33 -12.69 0.77
CA ALA A 15 -5.14 -12.07 0.17
C ALA A 15 -5.41 -11.61 -1.28
N VAL A 16 -6.07 -12.42 -2.11
CA VAL A 16 -6.42 -12.04 -3.49
C VAL A 16 -7.43 -10.90 -3.50
N GLU A 17 -8.45 -10.93 -2.64
CA GLU A 17 -9.43 -9.84 -2.49
C GLU A 17 -8.77 -8.53 -2.04
N PHE A 18 -7.79 -8.58 -1.16
CA PHE A 18 -6.98 -7.41 -0.80
C PHE A 18 -6.33 -6.76 -2.03
N PHE A 19 -5.71 -7.57 -2.91
CA PHE A 19 -5.13 -7.04 -4.14
C PHE A 19 -6.19 -6.48 -5.10
N ILE A 20 -7.40 -7.03 -5.15
CA ILE A 20 -8.49 -6.48 -5.95
C ILE A 20 -8.89 -5.08 -5.46
N MET A 21 -8.97 -4.90 -4.14
CA MET A 21 -9.43 -3.65 -3.54
C MET A 21 -8.35 -2.56 -3.55
N GLU A 22 -7.13 -2.92 -3.22
CA GLU A 22 -6.07 -1.94 -2.96
C GLU A 22 -5.06 -1.84 -4.11
N HIS A 23 -4.89 -2.91 -4.90
CA HIS A 23 -3.80 -3.02 -5.88
C HIS A 23 -4.26 -3.71 -7.19
N ALA A 24 -5.39 -3.29 -7.74
CA ALA A 24 -5.98 -3.93 -8.93
C ALA A 24 -5.08 -3.92 -10.18
N GLY A 25 -4.11 -2.99 -10.25
CA GLY A 25 -3.18 -2.84 -11.37
C GLY A 25 -1.99 -3.82 -11.36
N VAL A 26 -1.78 -4.59 -10.29
CA VAL A 26 -0.68 -5.57 -10.24
C VAL A 26 -1.02 -6.84 -11.00
N ARG A 27 0.00 -7.63 -11.32
CA ARG A 27 -0.17 -8.98 -11.85
C ARG A 27 0.17 -10.00 -10.78
N LEU A 28 -0.69 -11.00 -10.64
CA LEU A 28 -0.49 -12.09 -9.70
C LEU A 28 -0.17 -13.39 -10.42
N CYS A 29 0.67 -14.20 -9.78
CA CYS A 29 0.86 -15.59 -10.11
C CYS A 29 0.75 -16.39 -8.82
N LEU A 30 -0.23 -17.25 -8.73
CA LEU A 30 -0.51 -18.09 -7.58
C LEU A 30 -0.18 -19.53 -7.90
N CYS A 31 0.75 -20.11 -7.15
CA CYS A 31 1.14 -21.51 -7.28
C CYS A 31 0.56 -22.31 -6.13
N ASN A 32 -0.21 -23.33 -6.45
CA ASN A 32 -0.78 -24.26 -5.49
C ASN A 32 -0.06 -25.61 -5.55
N ASP A 33 0.35 -26.12 -4.41
CA ASP A 33 1.00 -27.43 -4.26
C ASP A 33 2.22 -27.62 -5.17
N MET A 34 3.12 -26.63 -5.21
CA MET A 34 4.35 -26.67 -5.99
C MET A 34 5.10 -27.99 -5.74
N THR A 35 5.63 -28.59 -6.82
CA THR A 35 6.36 -29.85 -6.83
C THR A 35 5.54 -31.09 -6.44
N LYS A 36 4.24 -30.98 -6.23
CA LYS A 36 3.33 -32.07 -5.96
C LYS A 36 2.59 -32.55 -7.22
N LEU A 37 1.96 -33.72 -7.15
CA LEU A 37 1.29 -34.36 -8.29
C LEU A 37 0.16 -33.50 -8.91
N HIS A 38 -0.48 -32.69 -8.10
CA HIS A 38 -1.59 -31.81 -8.51
C HIS A 38 -1.23 -30.34 -8.46
N GLU A 39 0.03 -29.99 -8.78
CA GLU A 39 0.46 -28.63 -8.92
C GLU A 39 -0.41 -27.86 -9.90
N MET A 40 -0.87 -26.68 -9.48
CA MET A 40 -1.65 -25.76 -10.30
C MET A 40 -1.08 -24.35 -10.21
N THR A 41 -1.19 -23.61 -11.31
CA THR A 41 -0.78 -22.22 -11.38
C THR A 41 -1.91 -21.36 -11.94
N PHE A 42 -2.21 -20.26 -11.25
CA PHE A 42 -3.21 -19.27 -11.63
C PHE A 42 -2.51 -17.94 -11.89
N ARG A 43 -2.79 -17.30 -13.03
CA ARG A 43 -2.08 -16.07 -13.44
C ARG A 43 -3.05 -15.05 -14.02
N GLY A 44 -2.76 -13.78 -13.79
CA GLY A 44 -3.47 -12.67 -14.36
C GLY A 44 -3.56 -11.48 -13.42
N THR A 45 -4.56 -10.65 -13.66
CA THR A 45 -4.98 -9.62 -12.71
C THR A 45 -5.53 -10.27 -11.44
N PRO A 46 -5.58 -9.55 -10.30
CA PRO A 46 -6.18 -10.09 -9.07
C PRO A 46 -7.60 -10.66 -9.27
N ALA A 47 -8.44 -9.98 -10.06
CA ALA A 47 -9.79 -10.45 -10.36
C ALA A 47 -9.82 -11.76 -11.18
N GLU A 48 -8.95 -11.89 -12.18
CA GLU A 48 -8.81 -13.12 -12.96
C GLU A 48 -8.32 -14.29 -12.11
N VAL A 49 -7.37 -14.05 -11.21
CA VAL A 49 -6.87 -15.07 -10.28
C VAL A 49 -7.96 -15.51 -9.30
N ARG A 50 -8.75 -14.57 -8.77
CA ARG A 50 -9.93 -14.91 -7.96
C ARG A 50 -10.89 -15.83 -8.70
N ASP A 51 -11.24 -15.48 -9.94
CA ASP A 51 -12.19 -16.26 -10.73
C ASP A 51 -11.66 -17.67 -11.02
N GLN A 52 -10.36 -17.81 -11.29
CA GLN A 52 -9.70 -19.11 -11.46
C GLN A 52 -9.71 -19.94 -10.16
N LEU A 53 -9.49 -19.33 -9.00
CA LEU A 53 -9.58 -20.01 -7.70
C LEU A 53 -11.02 -20.49 -7.43
N LEU A 54 -12.01 -19.68 -7.69
CA LEU A 54 -13.42 -20.04 -7.53
C LEU A 54 -13.82 -21.18 -8.46
N ALA A 55 -13.32 -21.19 -9.71
CA ALA A 55 -13.54 -22.27 -10.67
C ALA A 55 -12.90 -23.59 -10.23
N LYS A 56 -11.78 -23.55 -9.51
CA LYS A 56 -11.16 -24.75 -8.92
C LYS A 56 -12.06 -25.40 -7.86
N GLY A 57 -12.82 -24.62 -7.09
CA GLY A 57 -13.78 -25.05 -6.07
C GLY A 57 -13.16 -25.29 -4.67
N SER A 58 -12.14 -26.12 -4.52
CA SER A 58 -11.50 -26.39 -3.22
C SER A 58 -10.18 -25.66 -3.08
N TYR A 59 -10.23 -24.33 -2.94
CA TYR A 59 -9.02 -23.49 -2.77
C TYR A 59 -8.53 -23.42 -1.31
N ASP A 60 -9.31 -23.88 -0.35
CA ASP A 60 -9.03 -23.87 1.09
C ASP A 60 -8.09 -24.99 1.56
N LYS A 61 -7.43 -25.68 0.62
CA LYS A 61 -6.52 -26.81 0.88
C LYS A 61 -5.22 -26.67 0.11
N GLY A 62 -4.20 -27.33 0.61
CA GLY A 62 -2.88 -27.35 0.00
C GLY A 62 -1.97 -26.24 0.51
N GLU A 63 -0.96 -25.91 -0.26
CA GLU A 63 0.04 -24.89 0.03
C GLU A 63 0.09 -23.88 -1.10
N TYR A 64 0.15 -22.60 -0.77
CA TYR A 64 0.16 -21.52 -1.75
C TYR A 64 1.43 -20.69 -1.67
N VAL A 65 1.98 -20.39 -2.85
CA VAL A 65 2.99 -19.35 -3.06
C VAL A 65 2.37 -18.30 -3.97
N LEU A 66 2.32 -17.06 -3.50
CA LEU A 66 1.81 -15.92 -4.24
C LEU A 66 2.98 -15.07 -4.73
N LEU A 67 3.06 -14.84 -6.03
CA LEU A 67 3.97 -13.89 -6.64
C LEU A 67 3.17 -12.67 -7.10
N CYS A 68 3.65 -11.50 -6.76
CA CYS A 68 3.10 -10.22 -7.19
C CYS A 68 4.12 -9.48 -8.03
N GLU A 69 3.78 -9.19 -9.28
CA GLU A 69 4.57 -8.36 -10.17
C GLU A 69 4.01 -6.94 -10.14
N VAL A 70 4.88 -5.99 -9.78
CA VAL A 70 4.58 -4.57 -9.69
C VAL A 70 5.43 -3.83 -10.70
N GLU A 71 4.80 -3.11 -11.61
CA GLU A 71 5.50 -2.22 -12.56
C GLU A 71 6.09 -1.03 -11.79
N GLU A 72 7.22 -0.49 -12.28
CA GLU A 72 7.88 0.63 -11.58
C GLU A 72 7.00 1.88 -11.53
N ASP A 73 6.26 2.15 -12.59
CA ASP A 73 5.35 3.30 -12.67
C ASP A 73 4.19 3.20 -11.66
N TYR A 74 3.76 1.98 -11.32
CA TYR A 74 2.74 1.73 -10.33
C TYR A 74 3.20 2.12 -8.91
N LEU A 75 4.46 1.87 -8.58
CA LEU A 75 5.04 2.26 -7.28
C LEU A 75 5.16 3.78 -7.11
N ILE A 76 5.30 4.51 -8.22
CA ILE A 76 5.37 5.98 -8.21
C ILE A 76 3.99 6.60 -7.98
N THR A 77 2.92 5.99 -8.51
CA THR A 77 1.55 6.46 -8.35
C THR A 77 0.95 6.17 -6.96
N GLU A 78 1.44 5.16 -6.24
CA GLU A 78 0.99 4.89 -4.86
C GLU A 78 1.57 5.83 -3.82
N VAL A 79 2.57 6.64 -4.15
CA VAL A 79 3.20 7.61 -3.22
C VAL A 79 2.50 8.96 -3.21
N GLU A 80 1.33 9.12 -3.80
CA GLU A 80 0.38 10.13 -3.35
C GLU A 80 -0.29 9.68 -2.04
N HIS A 81 0.52 9.38 -1.03
CA HIS A 81 0.07 9.59 0.33
C HIS A 81 -0.27 11.08 0.42
N VAL A 82 -1.56 11.38 0.40
CA VAL A 82 -2.03 12.64 0.94
C VAL A 82 -1.71 12.55 2.43
N SER A 83 -0.45 12.84 2.76
CA SER A 83 0.00 12.93 4.14
C SER A 83 -0.91 13.93 4.82
N SER A 84 -1.47 13.59 5.98
CA SER A 84 -2.24 14.58 6.73
C SER A 84 -1.39 15.83 6.96
N PRO A 85 -1.98 17.01 7.11
CA PRO A 85 -1.19 18.23 7.32
C PRO A 85 -0.30 18.13 8.56
N GLU A 86 -0.71 17.32 9.56
CA GLU A 86 0.09 17.01 10.75
C GLU A 86 1.33 16.19 10.41
N ALA A 87 1.18 15.13 9.61
CA ALA A 87 2.28 14.28 9.20
C ALA A 87 3.29 15.05 8.34
N LEU A 88 2.79 15.83 7.37
CA LEU A 88 3.63 16.66 6.51
C LEU A 88 4.43 17.70 7.32
N LEU A 89 3.80 18.28 8.35
CA LEU A 89 4.44 19.26 9.23
C LEU A 89 5.57 18.61 10.05
N VAL A 90 5.31 17.43 10.64
CA VAL A 90 6.30 16.68 11.43
C VAL A 90 7.47 16.25 10.55
N ASP A 91 7.21 15.70 9.36
CA ASP A 91 8.25 15.30 8.42
C ASP A 91 9.15 16.48 8.04
N CYS A 92 8.56 17.63 7.72
CA CYS A 92 9.33 18.84 7.40
C CYS A 92 10.19 19.32 8.58
N MET A 93 9.65 19.27 9.79
CA MET A 93 10.41 19.64 11.01
C MET A 93 11.60 18.72 11.24
N VAL A 94 11.42 17.41 11.03
CA VAL A 94 12.48 16.40 11.21
C VAL A 94 13.54 16.52 10.12
N GLN A 95 13.14 16.65 8.86
CA GLN A 95 14.06 16.74 7.73
C GLN A 95 14.94 17.99 7.76
N HIS A 96 14.39 19.11 8.22
CA HIS A 96 15.08 20.40 8.22
C HIS A 96 15.58 20.84 9.62
N ASP A 97 15.40 20.01 10.63
CA ASP A 97 15.74 20.32 12.03
C ASP A 97 15.26 21.72 12.44
N CYS A 98 14.02 22.01 12.18
CA CYS A 98 13.44 23.35 12.30
C CYS A 98 12.16 23.37 13.16
N THR A 99 11.76 24.58 13.59
CA THR A 99 10.52 24.76 14.35
C THR A 99 9.28 24.58 13.47
N ALA A 100 8.12 24.29 14.08
CA ALA A 100 6.85 24.18 13.36
C ALA A 100 6.50 25.45 12.55
N LYS A 101 6.85 26.63 13.07
CA LYS A 101 6.64 27.90 12.36
C LYS A 101 7.51 28.03 11.11
N ASP A 102 8.73 27.55 11.17
CA ASP A 102 9.65 27.58 10.04
C ASP A 102 9.29 26.47 9.02
N ALA A 103 8.87 25.30 9.49
CA ALA A 103 8.34 24.23 8.64
C ALA A 103 7.11 24.70 7.85
N ILE A 104 6.17 25.43 8.47
CA ILE A 104 5.02 26.01 7.78
C ILE A 104 5.47 26.97 6.67
N LYS A 105 6.47 27.82 6.93
CA LYS A 105 7.00 28.72 5.89
C LYS A 105 7.65 27.99 4.73
N LEU A 106 8.37 26.90 5.03
CA LEU A 106 8.99 26.05 4.00
C LEU A 106 7.93 25.35 3.14
N LEU A 107 6.93 24.74 3.78
CA LEU A 107 5.83 24.06 3.10
C LEU A 107 5.01 25.01 2.21
N LEU A 108 4.78 26.26 2.64
CA LEU A 108 4.06 27.24 1.83
C LEU A 108 4.84 27.72 0.59
N LYS A 109 6.14 27.44 0.52
CA LYS A 109 6.99 27.71 -0.66
C LYS A 109 7.16 26.50 -1.57
N ASP A 110 6.72 25.32 -1.12
CA ASP A 110 6.81 24.09 -1.89
C ASP A 110 5.61 23.99 -2.84
N ASP A 111 5.90 23.92 -4.14
CA ASP A 111 4.88 23.80 -5.19
C ASP A 111 4.06 22.51 -5.10
N ASN A 112 4.57 21.48 -4.42
CA ASN A 112 3.87 20.22 -4.19
C ASN A 112 2.94 20.25 -2.96
N ASN A 113 2.99 21.30 -2.16
CA ASN A 113 2.11 21.44 -1.00
C ASN A 113 0.68 21.79 -1.42
N THR A 114 -0.27 20.94 -1.02
CA THR A 114 -1.71 21.12 -1.29
C THR A 114 -2.46 21.83 -0.17
N TYR A 115 -1.82 22.04 1.00
CA TYR A 115 -2.45 22.62 2.18
C TYR A 115 -2.29 24.14 2.26
N SER A 116 -3.35 24.81 2.66
CA SER A 116 -3.34 26.23 2.94
C SER A 116 -2.60 26.55 4.25
N LYS A 117 -2.25 27.82 4.42
CA LYS A 117 -1.65 28.31 5.65
C LYS A 117 -2.51 28.02 6.88
N ASN A 118 -3.83 28.15 6.77
CA ASN A 118 -4.75 27.92 7.89
C ASN A 118 -4.80 26.45 8.30
N GLU A 119 -4.77 25.53 7.33
CA GLU A 119 -4.76 24.09 7.60
C GLU A 119 -3.46 23.65 8.28
N LEU A 120 -2.32 24.17 7.86
CA LEU A 120 -1.02 23.89 8.50
C LEU A 120 -0.93 24.47 9.91
N TYR A 121 -1.48 25.65 10.16
CA TYR A 121 -1.56 26.20 11.52
C TYR A 121 -2.53 25.43 12.41
N ALA A 122 -3.66 24.96 11.90
CA ALA A 122 -4.59 24.11 12.64
C ALA A 122 -3.93 22.78 13.01
N ALA A 123 -3.17 22.17 12.09
CA ALA A 123 -2.37 20.97 12.34
C ALA A 123 -1.32 21.19 13.44
N HIS A 124 -0.62 22.31 13.42
CA HIS A 124 0.33 22.67 14.48
C HIS A 124 -0.34 22.76 15.85
N LEU A 125 -1.51 23.39 15.95
CA LEU A 125 -2.26 23.47 17.20
C LEU A 125 -2.70 22.08 17.69
N ALA A 126 -3.21 21.24 16.79
CA ALA A 126 -3.60 19.87 17.12
C ALA A 126 -2.43 19.03 17.66
N LEU A 127 -1.26 19.15 17.04
CA LEU A 127 -0.03 18.48 17.52
C LEU A 127 0.37 19.00 18.92
N LYS A 128 0.27 20.31 19.14
CA LYS A 128 0.59 20.90 20.44
C LYS A 128 -0.34 20.44 21.55
N GLU A 129 -1.63 20.32 21.29
CA GLU A 129 -2.61 19.78 22.24
C GLU A 129 -2.35 18.31 22.59
N ARG A 130 -2.00 17.50 21.58
CA ARG A 130 -1.78 16.05 21.77
C ARG A 130 -0.46 15.72 22.43
N PHE A 131 0.59 16.45 22.12
CA PHE A 131 1.98 16.12 22.51
C PHE A 131 2.60 17.13 23.46
N GLY A 132 1.92 18.21 23.81
CA GLY A 132 2.34 19.16 24.82
C GLY A 132 3.58 20.00 24.45
N ALA A 133 3.84 20.09 23.18
CA ALA A 133 5.02 20.79 22.69
C ALA A 133 4.75 22.25 22.33
#